data_5269b72f38ebe71835bb47abf5ca63e7
#
_entry.id   5269b72f38ebe71835bb47abf5ca63e7
#
_cell.length_a   1.000
_cell.length_b   1.000
_cell.length_c   1.000
_cell.angle_alpha   90.00
_cell.angle_beta   90.00
_cell.angle_gamma   90.00
#
_symmetry.space_group_name_H-M   'P 1'
#
loop_
_entity.id
_entity.type
_entity.pdbx_description
1 polymer ?
#
loop_
_entity_poly.entity_id
_entity_poly.type
_entity_poly.pdbx_seq_one_letter_code
_entity_poly.pdbx_strand_id
1 'polypeptide(L)'
;VNLVIGTNNRSKIVELVEQLESTERQINAVRDIMKESNFEEMPLYGNESDKARAFMKIQEGCNNYCAFCIIPYTRGKLKSRKVDDIVQEAKRLVDHGFHEIVLTGIHLGNYGVELPGRPTLADVVKALLEIPNLYRIRFGSIESVEVSDELVELMATNKRVCPHLHLPLQAGSDHVLKLMKRHYTLQEYKDLI
;
A
#
# COMPACT_ATOMS: atom_id res chain seq x y z
N VAL A 1 9.85 -26.49 13.11
CA VAL A 1 8.96 -25.75 12.20
C VAL A 1 8.69 -26.65 11.00
N ASN A 2 7.43 -26.92 10.70
CA ASN A 2 7.03 -27.86 9.65
C ASN A 2 6.65 -27.18 8.34
N LEU A 3 6.19 -25.91 8.40
CA LEU A 3 5.91 -25.10 7.23
C LEU A 3 6.61 -23.73 7.33
N VAL A 4 7.31 -23.35 6.27
CA VAL A 4 7.90 -22.02 6.12
C VAL A 4 7.38 -21.42 4.81
N ILE A 5 6.75 -20.25 4.90
CA ILE A 5 6.28 -19.49 3.74
C ILE A 5 6.90 -18.09 3.74
N GLY A 6 7.10 -17.53 2.56
CA GLY A 6 7.60 -16.15 2.39
C GLY A 6 6.48 -15.11 2.46
N THR A 7 6.81 -13.90 2.09
CA THR A 7 5.86 -12.77 1.99
C THR A 7 5.03 -12.79 0.71
N ASN A 8 5.31 -13.68 -0.19
CA ASN A 8 4.55 -14.06 -1.37
C ASN A 8 3.93 -15.45 -1.17
N ASN A 9 2.90 -15.81 -1.91
CA ASN A 9 2.11 -17.06 -1.78
C ASN A 9 1.30 -17.19 -0.48
N ARG A 10 0.97 -16.10 0.18
CA ARG A 10 0.09 -16.12 1.36
C ARG A 10 -1.30 -16.65 1.03
N SER A 11 -1.77 -16.40 -0.18
CA SER A 11 -3.03 -16.95 -0.72
C SER A 11 -3.07 -18.48 -0.75
N LYS A 12 -1.91 -19.13 -0.76
CA LYS A 12 -1.79 -20.61 -0.79
C LYS A 12 -1.60 -21.24 0.57
N ILE A 13 -1.76 -20.50 1.66
CA ILE A 13 -1.46 -21.02 3.00
C ILE A 13 -2.32 -22.22 3.37
N VAL A 14 -3.59 -22.22 3.02
CA VAL A 14 -4.51 -23.35 3.30
C VAL A 14 -4.05 -24.59 2.52
N GLU A 15 -3.82 -24.46 1.22
CA GLU A 15 -3.31 -25.55 0.36
C GLU A 15 -2.01 -26.16 0.92
N LEU A 16 -1.08 -25.30 1.36
CA LEU A 16 0.21 -25.76 1.92
C LEU A 16 0.05 -26.46 3.28
N VAL A 17 -0.91 -26.04 4.11
CA VAL A 17 -1.23 -26.71 5.37
C VAL A 17 -1.85 -28.09 5.11
N GLU A 18 -2.82 -28.20 4.20
CA GLU A 18 -3.42 -29.48 3.81
C GLU A 18 -2.37 -30.44 3.21
N GLN A 19 -1.47 -29.92 2.38
CA GLN A 19 -0.35 -30.70 1.84
C GLN A 19 0.60 -31.19 2.94
N LEU A 20 0.87 -30.35 3.97
CA LEU A 20 1.70 -30.75 5.09
C LEU A 20 1.08 -31.90 5.90
N GLU A 21 -0.23 -31.83 6.17
CA GLU A 21 -0.96 -32.89 6.88
C GLU A 21 -0.92 -34.24 6.14
N SER A 22 -0.90 -34.20 4.80
CA SER A 22 -0.87 -35.40 3.97
C SER A 22 0.51 -36.04 3.81
N THR A 23 1.60 -35.26 3.96
CA THR A 23 2.96 -35.73 3.61
C THR A 23 3.87 -35.96 4.80
N GLU A 24 3.56 -35.45 5.99
CA GLU A 24 4.40 -35.47 7.21
C GLU A 24 5.83 -34.92 7.00
N ARG A 25 6.06 -34.22 5.89
CA ARG A 25 7.38 -33.65 5.53
C ARG A 25 7.39 -32.15 5.72
N GLN A 26 8.55 -31.63 6.12
CA GLN A 26 8.76 -30.18 6.18
C GLN A 26 8.59 -29.56 4.77
N ILE A 27 7.77 -28.50 4.68
CA ILE A 27 7.55 -27.73 3.46
C ILE A 27 8.24 -26.37 3.60
N ASN A 28 9.15 -26.05 2.69
CA ASN A 28 9.72 -24.72 2.53
C ASN A 28 9.23 -24.13 1.20
N ALA A 29 8.25 -23.21 1.29
CA ALA A 29 7.64 -22.54 0.15
C ALA A 29 8.13 -21.09 -0.01
N VAL A 30 9.28 -20.74 0.58
CA VAL A 30 9.90 -19.43 0.40
C VAL A 30 10.38 -19.28 -1.04
N ARG A 31 10.03 -18.18 -1.68
CA ARG A 31 10.48 -17.81 -3.03
C ARG A 31 11.32 -16.55 -2.98
N ASP A 32 12.13 -16.36 -4.01
CA ASP A 32 12.89 -15.13 -4.20
C ASP A 32 11.95 -13.96 -4.51
N ILE A 33 11.71 -13.13 -3.50
CA ILE A 33 10.79 -12.00 -3.61
C ILE A 33 11.21 -10.98 -4.68
N MET A 34 12.49 -10.91 -5.04
CA MET A 34 13.00 -9.99 -6.05
C MET A 34 12.58 -10.37 -7.48
N LYS A 35 12.15 -11.61 -7.68
CA LYS A 35 11.62 -12.12 -8.96
C LYS A 35 10.12 -11.96 -9.09
N GLU A 36 9.44 -11.62 -8.00
CA GLU A 36 7.98 -11.47 -7.98
C GLU A 36 7.61 -10.03 -8.39
N SER A 37 6.89 -9.90 -9.49
CA SER A 37 6.46 -8.59 -10.05
C SER A 37 4.97 -8.29 -9.82
N ASN A 38 4.17 -9.31 -9.49
CA ASN A 38 2.73 -9.14 -9.36
C ASN A 38 2.33 -8.80 -7.92
N PHE A 39 1.33 -7.93 -7.77
CA PHE A 39 0.65 -7.74 -6.50
C PHE A 39 -0.12 -9.01 -6.14
N GLU A 40 0.02 -9.51 -4.91
CA GLU A 40 -0.74 -10.67 -4.44
C GLU A 40 -2.09 -10.21 -3.92
N GLU A 41 -3.15 -10.55 -4.65
CA GLU A 41 -4.51 -10.28 -4.23
C GLU A 41 -4.89 -11.14 -3.02
N MET A 42 -5.27 -10.48 -1.95
CA MET A 42 -5.82 -11.10 -0.75
C MET A 42 -7.03 -10.28 -0.33
N PRO A 43 -8.22 -10.63 -0.82
CA PRO A 43 -9.43 -9.90 -0.45
C PRO A 43 -9.65 -9.99 1.05
N LEU A 44 -10.08 -8.86 1.63
CA LEU A 44 -10.49 -8.83 3.02
C LEU A 44 -11.78 -9.64 3.16
N TYR A 45 -11.69 -10.77 3.81
CA TYR A 45 -12.84 -11.52 4.28
C TYR A 45 -13.05 -11.14 5.75
N GLY A 46 -14.07 -10.38 6.06
CA GLY A 46 -14.29 -10.07 7.45
C GLY A 46 -15.68 -9.56 7.74
N ASN A 47 -16.37 -10.25 8.62
CA ASN A 47 -17.40 -9.69 9.47
C ASN A 47 -16.75 -8.82 10.56
N GLU A 48 -15.99 -7.82 10.15
CA GLU A 48 -15.47 -6.82 11.09
C GLU A 48 -16.56 -5.75 11.32
N SER A 49 -17.75 -6.22 11.66
CA SER A 49 -18.96 -5.40 11.87
C SER A 49 -18.80 -4.30 12.92
N ASP A 50 -17.76 -4.37 13.72
CA ASP A 50 -17.53 -3.41 14.81
C ASP A 50 -16.57 -2.28 14.44
N LYS A 51 -16.00 -2.29 13.23
CA LYS A 51 -15.06 -1.25 12.79
C LYS A 51 -15.71 -0.28 11.82
N ALA A 52 -15.60 1.01 12.12
CA ALA A 52 -16.11 2.08 11.25
C ALA A 52 -15.31 2.24 9.94
N ARG A 53 -14.07 1.71 9.88
CA ARG A 53 -13.14 1.88 8.74
C ARG A 53 -12.46 0.58 8.34
N ALA A 54 -12.23 0.41 7.03
CA ALA A 54 -11.43 -0.68 6.47
C ALA A 54 -10.04 -0.17 6.06
N PHE A 55 -9.02 -1.00 6.25
CA PHE A 55 -7.67 -0.76 5.74
C PHE A 55 -7.48 -1.57 4.46
N MET A 56 -7.30 -0.88 3.36
CA MET A 56 -7.12 -1.52 2.04
C MET A 56 -5.70 -1.29 1.55
N LYS A 57 -4.95 -2.38 1.43
CA LYS A 57 -3.61 -2.33 0.85
C LYS A 57 -3.70 -2.25 -0.67
N ILE A 58 -3.16 -1.19 -1.25
CA ILE A 58 -3.16 -0.94 -2.70
C ILE A 58 -1.76 -0.99 -3.31
N GLN A 59 -0.72 -1.01 -2.47
CA GLN A 59 0.67 -1.00 -2.91
C GLN A 59 1.53 -1.82 -1.95
N GLU A 60 2.56 -2.51 -2.46
CA GLU A 60 3.53 -3.29 -1.71
C GLU A 60 4.93 -3.17 -2.32
N GLY A 61 5.97 -3.47 -1.52
CA GLY A 61 7.36 -3.34 -1.95
C GLY A 61 7.83 -1.89 -2.03
N CYS A 62 9.13 -1.69 -2.23
CA CYS A 62 9.73 -0.36 -2.29
C CYS A 62 11.07 -0.40 -3.04
N ASN A 63 11.35 0.62 -3.85
CA ASN A 63 12.58 0.74 -4.62
C ASN A 63 13.54 1.82 -4.07
N ASN A 64 13.27 2.39 -2.88
CA ASN A 64 14.10 3.48 -2.33
C ASN A 64 15.44 3.03 -1.74
N TYR A 65 15.54 1.78 -1.27
CA TYR A 65 16.76 1.24 -0.67
C TYR A 65 17.41 2.16 0.37
N CYS A 66 16.60 2.78 1.23
CA CYS A 66 17.11 3.62 2.33
C CYS A 66 18.08 2.83 3.19
N ALA A 67 19.15 3.49 3.68
CA ALA A 67 20.29 2.81 4.33
C ALA A 67 19.94 1.99 5.58
N PHE A 68 18.81 2.27 6.22
CA PHE A 68 18.33 1.62 7.45
C PHE A 68 17.18 0.62 7.21
N CYS A 69 16.73 0.45 5.94
CA CYS A 69 15.47 -0.24 5.66
C CYS A 69 15.69 -1.60 4.99
N ILE A 70 15.11 -2.65 5.58
CA ILE A 70 15.15 -4.03 5.05
C ILE A 70 14.02 -4.31 4.04
N ILE A 71 13.04 -3.44 3.92
CA ILE A 71 11.80 -3.66 3.17
C ILE A 71 12.03 -4.08 1.70
N PRO A 72 12.92 -3.45 0.92
CA PRO A 72 13.16 -3.87 -0.47
C PRO A 72 13.56 -5.36 -0.58
N TYR A 73 14.29 -5.86 0.41
CA TYR A 73 14.78 -7.24 0.42
C TYR A 73 13.74 -8.25 0.93
N THR A 74 12.79 -7.81 1.74
CA THR A 74 11.78 -8.70 2.35
C THR A 74 10.41 -8.62 1.69
N ARG A 75 10.09 -7.49 1.04
CA ARG A 75 8.83 -7.25 0.33
C ARG A 75 8.99 -7.14 -1.17
N GLY A 76 10.26 -7.06 -1.64
CA GLY A 76 10.60 -6.97 -3.04
C GLY A 76 10.40 -5.58 -3.64
N LYS A 77 10.43 -5.56 -4.97
CA LYS A 77 10.21 -4.35 -5.76
C LYS A 77 8.80 -3.81 -5.58
N LEU A 78 8.63 -2.55 -5.93
CA LEU A 78 7.34 -1.87 -5.94
C LEU A 78 6.32 -2.64 -6.79
N LYS A 79 5.13 -2.87 -6.22
CA LYS A 79 4.00 -3.57 -6.83
C LYS A 79 2.72 -2.87 -6.42
N SER A 80 1.92 -2.47 -7.38
CA SER A 80 0.64 -1.79 -7.17
C SER A 80 -0.52 -2.67 -7.63
N ARG A 81 -1.66 -2.55 -6.97
CA ARG A 81 -2.92 -3.14 -7.43
C ARG A 81 -3.46 -2.35 -8.61
N LYS A 82 -4.18 -3.03 -9.50
CA LYS A 82 -4.91 -2.35 -10.56
C LYS A 82 -6.04 -1.51 -9.99
N VAL A 83 -6.34 -0.37 -10.62
CA VAL A 83 -7.41 0.52 -10.17
C VAL A 83 -8.76 -0.21 -10.13
N ASP A 84 -9.06 -1.04 -11.12
CA ASP A 84 -10.31 -1.80 -11.19
C ASP A 84 -10.48 -2.76 -10.00
N ASP A 85 -9.40 -3.46 -9.61
CA ASP A 85 -9.43 -4.39 -8.47
C ASP A 85 -9.63 -3.64 -7.14
N ILE A 86 -9.02 -2.44 -7.02
CA ILE A 86 -9.21 -1.54 -5.87
C ILE A 86 -10.68 -1.09 -5.78
N VAL A 87 -11.26 -0.66 -6.90
CA VAL A 87 -12.66 -0.21 -6.96
C VAL A 87 -13.62 -1.35 -6.63
N GLN A 88 -13.37 -2.56 -7.14
CA GLN A 88 -14.21 -3.72 -6.83
C GLN A 88 -14.18 -4.08 -5.35
N GLU A 89 -13.00 -4.05 -4.72
CA GLU A 89 -12.89 -4.31 -3.29
C GLU A 89 -13.54 -3.20 -2.46
N ALA A 90 -13.34 -1.94 -2.84
CA ALA A 90 -13.96 -0.81 -2.17
C ALA A 90 -15.49 -0.89 -2.19
N LYS A 91 -16.10 -1.28 -3.32
CA LYS A 91 -17.54 -1.53 -3.42
C LYS A 91 -17.99 -2.63 -2.45
N ARG A 92 -17.27 -3.76 -2.43
CA ARG A 92 -17.56 -4.86 -1.48
C ARG A 92 -17.48 -4.40 -0.03
N LEU A 93 -16.47 -3.62 0.33
CA LEU A 93 -16.33 -3.07 1.68
C LEU A 93 -17.50 -2.13 2.04
N VAL A 94 -17.92 -1.28 1.13
CA VAL A 94 -19.08 -0.39 1.32
C VAL A 94 -20.38 -1.20 1.48
N ASP A 95 -20.57 -2.24 0.69
CA ASP A 95 -21.73 -3.14 0.78
C ASP A 95 -21.76 -3.90 2.13
N HIS A 96 -20.59 -4.11 2.76
CA HIS A 96 -20.47 -4.69 4.10
C HIS A 96 -20.53 -3.63 5.23
N GLY A 97 -20.89 -2.38 4.92
CA GLY A 97 -21.14 -1.32 5.89
C GLY A 97 -19.91 -0.48 6.29
N PHE A 98 -18.78 -0.63 5.59
CA PHE A 98 -17.64 0.26 5.80
C PHE A 98 -17.85 1.57 5.02
N HIS A 99 -17.78 2.69 5.73
CA HIS A 99 -17.97 4.02 5.13
C HIS A 99 -16.68 4.84 5.04
N GLU A 100 -15.60 4.37 5.63
CA GLU A 100 -14.25 4.94 5.52
C GLU A 100 -13.28 3.87 5.06
N ILE A 101 -12.47 4.19 4.04
CA ILE A 101 -11.39 3.34 3.54
C ILE A 101 -10.06 4.06 3.75
N VAL A 102 -9.13 3.38 4.41
CA VAL A 102 -7.75 3.84 4.56
C VAL A 102 -6.90 3.13 3.52
N LEU A 103 -6.42 3.88 2.52
CA LEU A 103 -5.50 3.37 1.51
C LEU A 103 -4.13 3.20 2.13
N THR A 104 -3.56 2.00 2.04
CA THR A 104 -2.26 1.68 2.62
C THR A 104 -1.29 1.13 1.59
N GLY A 105 -0.02 1.37 1.81
CA GLY A 105 1.09 0.86 1.02
C GLY A 105 2.40 1.02 1.79
N ILE A 106 3.44 0.38 1.31
CA ILE A 106 4.79 0.57 1.84
C ILE A 106 5.39 1.87 1.28
N HIS A 107 5.10 2.15 0.01
CA HIS A 107 5.56 3.33 -0.71
C HIS A 107 4.39 3.91 -1.52
N LEU A 108 3.39 4.39 -0.79
CA LEU A 108 2.06 4.71 -1.33
C LEU A 108 2.09 5.82 -2.38
N GLY A 109 2.98 6.81 -2.25
CA GLY A 109 3.10 7.92 -3.19
C GLY A 109 3.63 7.50 -4.57
N ASN A 110 4.35 6.37 -4.65
CA ASN A 110 4.81 5.77 -5.91
C ASN A 110 3.83 4.72 -6.47
N TYR A 111 2.58 4.75 -6.04
CA TYR A 111 1.56 3.87 -6.60
C TYR A 111 1.48 4.00 -8.12
N GLY A 112 1.42 2.86 -8.81
CA GLY A 112 1.15 2.75 -10.24
C GLY A 112 2.31 3.00 -11.19
N VAL A 113 3.49 3.41 -10.68
CA VAL A 113 4.68 3.72 -11.52
C VAL A 113 5.08 2.56 -12.43
N GLU A 114 4.89 1.33 -11.98
CA GLU A 114 5.21 0.11 -12.74
C GLU A 114 4.04 -0.44 -13.55
N LEU A 115 2.81 0.07 -13.33
CA LEU A 115 1.62 -0.39 -14.06
C LEU A 115 1.55 0.19 -15.48
N PRO A 116 0.93 -0.53 -16.43
CA PRO A 116 0.60 0.03 -17.73
C PRO A 116 -0.26 1.30 -17.59
N GLY A 117 0.07 2.34 -18.35
CA GLY A 117 -0.60 3.64 -18.27
C GLY A 117 -0.21 4.48 -17.06
N ARG A 118 0.57 3.95 -16.12
CA ARG A 118 1.09 4.64 -14.93
C ARG A 118 0.01 5.43 -14.17
N PRO A 119 -1.09 4.78 -13.74
CA PRO A 119 -2.09 5.47 -12.95
C PRO A 119 -1.48 5.99 -11.65
N THR A 120 -1.93 7.16 -11.22
CA THR A 120 -1.45 7.81 -10.00
C THR A 120 -2.33 7.47 -8.79
N LEU A 121 -1.86 7.83 -7.59
CA LEU A 121 -2.69 7.76 -6.39
C LEU A 121 -3.95 8.67 -6.52
N ALA A 122 -3.82 9.81 -7.21
CA ALA A 122 -4.95 10.71 -7.49
C ALA A 122 -6.00 10.02 -8.39
N ASP A 123 -5.59 9.22 -9.37
CA ASP A 123 -6.53 8.47 -10.22
C ASP A 123 -7.31 7.42 -9.41
N VAL A 124 -6.64 6.75 -8.46
CA VAL A 124 -7.33 5.83 -7.53
C VAL A 124 -8.37 6.60 -6.72
N VAL A 125 -8.01 7.76 -6.17
CA VAL A 125 -8.94 8.58 -5.37
C VAL A 125 -10.15 8.99 -6.21
N LYS A 126 -9.94 9.47 -7.43
CA LYS A 126 -11.04 9.83 -8.35
C LYS A 126 -11.97 8.65 -8.60
N ALA A 127 -11.41 7.47 -8.90
CA ALA A 127 -12.21 6.28 -9.13
C ALA A 127 -13.01 5.85 -7.88
N LEU A 128 -12.43 5.98 -6.68
CA LEU A 128 -13.12 5.70 -5.43
C LEU A 128 -14.21 6.72 -5.10
N LEU A 129 -14.03 7.98 -5.51
CA LEU A 129 -15.04 9.03 -5.32
C LEU A 129 -16.34 8.78 -6.13
N GLU A 130 -16.30 7.93 -7.15
CA GLU A 130 -17.48 7.51 -7.90
C GLU A 130 -18.34 6.47 -7.15
N ILE A 131 -17.84 5.91 -6.04
CA ILE A 131 -18.57 4.89 -5.27
C ILE A 131 -19.59 5.57 -4.34
N PRO A 132 -20.89 5.27 -4.47
CA PRO A 132 -21.90 5.73 -3.54
C PRO A 132 -21.64 5.21 -2.12
N ASN A 133 -22.03 5.99 -1.10
CA ASN A 133 -21.94 5.61 0.32
C ASN A 133 -20.50 5.39 0.87
N LEU A 134 -19.45 5.60 0.08
CA LEU A 134 -18.11 5.76 0.58
C LEU A 134 -17.94 7.21 1.03
N TYR A 135 -17.97 7.45 2.33
CA TYR A 135 -17.99 8.81 2.89
C TYR A 135 -16.61 9.37 3.16
N ARG A 136 -15.59 8.53 3.34
CA ARG A 136 -14.23 8.98 3.63
C ARG A 136 -13.17 8.12 2.95
N ILE A 137 -12.18 8.80 2.39
CA ILE A 137 -10.95 8.21 1.87
C ILE A 137 -9.81 8.82 2.67
N ARG A 138 -8.98 7.97 3.27
CA ARG A 138 -7.83 8.38 4.06
C ARG A 138 -6.57 7.73 3.51
N PHE A 139 -5.45 8.39 3.66
CA PHE A 139 -4.14 7.87 3.26
C PHE A 139 -3.36 7.35 4.46
N GLY A 140 -2.57 6.31 4.24
CA GLY A 140 -1.43 5.95 5.09
C GLY A 140 -0.29 6.94 4.92
N SER A 141 0.94 6.50 5.25
CA SER A 141 2.12 7.35 5.09
C SER A 141 2.47 7.57 3.62
N ILE A 142 2.77 8.82 3.27
CA ILE A 142 3.27 9.22 1.94
C ILE A 142 4.59 9.98 2.16
N GLU A 143 5.57 9.79 1.29
CA GLU A 143 6.75 10.66 1.31
C GLU A 143 6.40 12.06 0.80
N SER A 144 6.96 13.09 1.43
CA SER A 144 6.61 14.48 1.13
C SER A 144 6.74 14.81 -0.36
N VAL A 145 7.84 14.41 -0.97
CA VAL A 145 8.13 14.69 -2.40
C VAL A 145 7.23 13.95 -3.39
N GLU A 146 6.38 13.07 -2.90
CA GLU A 146 5.45 12.25 -3.70
C GLU A 146 4.01 12.74 -3.61
N VAL A 147 3.76 13.77 -2.81
CA VAL A 147 2.44 14.41 -2.75
C VAL A 147 2.28 15.30 -3.98
N SER A 148 1.44 14.88 -4.91
CA SER A 148 1.17 15.66 -6.13
C SER A 148 0.20 16.80 -5.87
N ASP A 149 0.33 17.89 -6.64
CA ASP A 149 -0.62 19.03 -6.61
C ASP A 149 -2.06 18.56 -6.82
N GLU A 150 -2.26 17.59 -7.71
CA GLU A 150 -3.57 17.00 -8.00
C GLU A 150 -4.18 16.31 -6.76
N LEU A 151 -3.34 15.59 -5.97
CA LEU A 151 -3.79 14.98 -4.73
C LEU A 151 -4.19 16.04 -3.69
N VAL A 152 -3.40 17.11 -3.59
CA VAL A 152 -3.71 18.26 -2.71
C VAL A 152 -5.01 18.94 -3.14
N GLU A 153 -5.22 19.14 -4.42
CA GLU A 153 -6.46 19.72 -4.96
C GLU A 153 -7.68 18.85 -4.63
N LEU A 154 -7.58 17.54 -4.81
CA LEU A 154 -8.65 16.60 -4.43
C LEU A 154 -8.97 16.67 -2.94
N MET A 155 -7.96 16.81 -2.09
CA MET A 155 -8.15 16.98 -0.64
C MET A 155 -8.80 18.32 -0.29
N ALA A 156 -8.44 19.38 -1.00
CA ALA A 156 -8.97 20.72 -0.76
C ALA A 156 -10.42 20.88 -1.24
N THR A 157 -10.78 20.23 -2.35
CA THR A 157 -12.08 20.44 -3.01
C THR A 157 -13.12 19.37 -2.67
N ASN A 158 -12.72 18.18 -2.21
CA ASN A 158 -13.64 17.09 -1.95
C ASN A 158 -13.68 16.69 -0.47
N LYS A 159 -14.81 16.96 0.19
CA LYS A 159 -15.02 16.67 1.64
C LYS A 159 -14.93 15.18 1.99
N ARG A 160 -15.02 14.27 1.02
CA ARG A 160 -14.85 12.83 1.23
C ARG A 160 -13.39 12.41 1.31
N VAL A 161 -12.45 13.23 0.85
CA VAL A 161 -11.02 13.00 1.04
C VAL A 161 -10.62 13.65 2.36
N CYS A 162 -10.10 12.84 3.29
CA CYS A 162 -9.75 13.34 4.62
C CYS A 162 -8.63 14.38 4.53
N PRO A 163 -8.76 15.58 5.14
CA PRO A 163 -7.72 16.60 5.19
C PRO A 163 -6.63 16.21 6.20
N HIS A 164 -5.95 15.11 5.93
CA HIS A 164 -4.93 14.54 6.81
C HIS A 164 -3.88 13.83 5.98
N LEU A 165 -2.63 14.19 6.18
CA LEU A 165 -1.45 13.52 5.65
C LEU A 165 -0.53 13.12 6.80
N HIS A 166 0.07 11.95 6.68
CA HIS A 166 1.21 11.54 7.50
C HIS A 166 2.46 11.58 6.62
N LEU A 167 3.27 12.60 6.82
CA LEU A 167 4.48 12.89 6.04
C LEU A 167 5.71 12.74 6.94
N PRO A 168 6.43 11.61 6.89
CA PRO A 168 7.60 11.41 7.74
C PRO A 168 8.77 12.29 7.25
N LEU A 169 9.25 13.21 8.10
CA LEU A 169 10.43 14.03 7.83
C LEU A 169 11.73 13.21 7.84
N GLN A 170 11.80 12.12 8.58
CA GLN A 170 12.95 11.24 8.83
C GLN A 170 14.09 11.94 9.61
N ALA A 171 14.60 13.09 9.15
CA ALA A 171 15.61 13.87 9.86
C ALA A 171 15.53 15.35 9.51
N GLY A 172 15.81 16.23 10.46
CA GLY A 172 15.89 17.69 10.25
C GLY A 172 17.27 18.17 9.80
N SER A 173 18.02 17.36 9.07
CA SER A 173 19.38 17.67 8.58
C SER A 173 19.63 17.00 7.24
N ASP A 174 20.01 17.79 6.23
CA ASP A 174 20.35 17.30 4.90
C ASP A 174 21.52 16.30 4.91
N HIS A 175 22.49 16.53 5.82
CA HIS A 175 23.58 15.59 5.99
C HIS A 175 23.07 14.21 6.43
N VAL A 176 22.17 14.17 7.41
CA VAL A 176 21.58 12.91 7.89
C VAL A 176 20.67 12.29 6.84
N LEU A 177 19.82 13.07 6.16
CA LEU A 177 18.98 12.61 5.06
C LEU A 177 19.82 11.92 3.97
N LYS A 178 20.94 12.52 3.60
CA LYS A 178 21.88 11.93 2.63
C LYS A 178 22.49 10.63 3.12
N LEU A 179 22.89 10.51 4.39
CA LEU A 179 23.38 9.27 4.98
C LEU A 179 22.30 8.19 5.02
N MET A 180 21.05 8.57 5.22
CA MET A 180 19.87 7.70 5.17
C MET A 180 19.49 7.30 3.74
N LYS A 181 20.14 7.85 2.71
CA LYS A 181 19.78 7.70 1.29
C LYS A 181 18.36 8.17 1.01
N ARG A 182 17.96 9.30 1.57
CA ARG A 182 16.71 9.98 1.22
C ARG A 182 16.91 10.84 -0.04
N HIS A 183 15.86 10.94 -0.84
CA HIS A 183 15.91 11.61 -2.16
C HIS A 183 15.30 13.02 -2.12
N TYR A 184 15.30 13.66 -0.95
CA TYR A 184 14.82 15.01 -0.75
C TYR A 184 15.67 15.76 0.26
N THR A 185 15.58 17.08 0.24
CA THR A 185 16.19 18.01 1.17
C THR A 185 15.21 18.51 2.22
N LEU A 186 15.73 19.08 3.30
CA LEU A 186 14.90 19.73 4.31
C LEU A 186 14.11 20.92 3.71
N GLN A 187 14.70 21.62 2.72
CA GLN A 187 14.02 22.75 2.08
C GLN A 187 12.83 22.29 1.25
N GLU A 188 12.97 21.25 0.43
CA GLU A 188 11.85 20.64 -0.34
C GLU A 188 10.73 20.19 0.56
N TYR A 189 11.07 19.61 1.73
CA TYR A 189 10.06 19.23 2.72
C TYR A 189 9.32 20.45 3.29
N LYS A 190 10.03 21.56 3.59
CA LYS A 190 9.43 22.79 4.11
C LYS A 190 8.54 23.48 3.08
N ASP A 191 8.94 23.45 1.80
CA ASP A 191 8.20 24.10 0.73
C ASP A 191 6.86 23.40 0.44
N LEU A 192 6.74 22.10 0.80
CA LEU A 192 5.50 21.35 0.67
C LEU A 192 4.48 21.69 1.78
N ILE A 193 4.94 21.95 3.01
CA ILE A 193 4.08 22.15 4.18
C ILE A 193 3.59 23.59 4.30
#